data_c900cf4db115788790b335fe3ef377d1
#
_entry.id   c900cf4db115788790b335fe3ef377d1
#
_cell.length_a   1.000
_cell.length_b   1.000
_cell.length_c   1.000
_cell.angle_alpha   90.00
_cell.angle_beta   90.00
_cell.angle_gamma   90.00
#
_symmetry.space_group_name_H-M   'P 1'
#
loop_
_entity.id
_entity.type
_entity.pdbx_description
1 polymer ?
#
loop_
_entity_poly.entity_id
_entity_poly.type
_entity_poly.pdbx_seq_one_letter_code
_entity_poly.pdbx_strand_id
1 'polypeptide(L)'
;MAFPRSAVVALSLVPLAMSPALALVAPAPLQAQPLACSGTLLQLQVQQQGTAAFDRFRFELGLEAEAASQTEALDQLNRRLAALRRVVAPLASGALTIPAPSTYRSGGGSSGPVRERASTSVSGQVSKANYDALIQAAGRLPGVNLQGFTA
;
A
#
# COMPACT_ATOMS: atom_id res chain seq x y z
N MET A 1 -7.69 15.40 -2.56
CA MET A 1 -6.62 15.85 -1.65
C MET A 1 -5.35 15.13 -2.06
N ALA A 2 -4.35 15.86 -2.54
CA ALA A 2 -3.11 15.29 -3.05
C ALA A 2 -2.07 15.27 -1.92
N PHE A 3 -1.55 14.09 -1.56
CA PHE A 3 -0.43 13.97 -0.63
C PHE A 3 0.89 14.01 -1.42
N PRO A 4 1.83 14.89 -1.06
CA PRO A 4 3.14 14.90 -1.69
C PRO A 4 3.99 13.72 -1.23
N ARG A 5 4.52 12.93 -2.17
CA ARG A 5 5.57 11.96 -1.91
C ARG A 5 6.92 12.65 -2.07
N SER A 6 7.67 12.79 -0.97
CA SER A 6 9.07 13.24 -0.99
C SER A 6 9.97 12.06 -1.37
N ALA A 7 10.62 12.14 -2.52
CA ALA A 7 11.68 11.22 -2.90
C ALA A 7 13.03 11.82 -2.47
N VAL A 8 13.73 11.15 -1.55
CA VAL A 8 15.10 11.50 -1.15
C VAL A 8 16.06 10.71 -2.03
N VAL A 9 16.75 11.40 -2.94
CA VAL A 9 17.83 10.81 -3.76
C VAL A 9 19.15 11.04 -3.02
N ALA A 10 19.73 9.98 -2.48
CA ALA A 10 21.08 10.00 -1.93
C ALA A 10 22.08 9.75 -3.06
N LEU A 11 22.89 10.75 -3.38
CA LEU A 11 23.98 10.64 -4.34
C LEU A 11 25.22 10.12 -3.60
N SER A 12 25.58 8.85 -3.81
CA SER A 12 26.81 8.26 -3.29
C SER A 12 27.97 8.56 -4.26
N LEU A 13 28.91 9.37 -3.82
CA LEU A 13 30.19 9.55 -4.51
C LEU A 13 31.12 8.38 -4.16
N VAL A 14 31.52 7.61 -5.17
CA VAL A 14 32.54 6.58 -5.08
C VAL A 14 33.91 7.23 -5.39
N PRO A 15 34.89 7.18 -4.49
CA PRO A 15 36.25 7.66 -4.83
C PRO A 15 37.02 6.59 -5.61
N LEU A 16 37.52 6.99 -6.77
CA LEU A 16 38.44 6.22 -7.58
C LEU A 16 39.82 6.20 -6.89
N ALA A 17 40.25 5.03 -6.45
CA ALA A 17 41.59 4.84 -5.93
C ALA A 17 42.59 4.66 -7.07
N MET A 18 43.45 5.63 -7.28
CA MET A 18 44.64 5.50 -8.09
C MET A 18 45.86 5.33 -7.17
N SER A 19 46.53 4.17 -7.27
CA SER A 19 47.81 3.93 -6.62
C SER A 19 48.98 4.53 -7.43
N PRO A 20 49.93 5.18 -6.79
CA PRO A 20 51.27 5.33 -7.38
C PRO A 20 52.39 4.75 -6.50
N ALA A 21 53.44 4.40 -7.22
CA ALA A 21 54.66 3.76 -6.87
C ALA A 21 55.46 4.43 -5.75
N LEU A 22 56.24 3.55 -5.05
CA LEU A 22 57.22 3.90 -4.04
C LEU A 22 58.27 4.89 -4.53
N ALA A 23 58.45 5.96 -3.77
CA ALA A 23 59.71 6.69 -3.69
C ALA A 23 60.01 6.94 -2.20
N LEU A 24 61.11 6.35 -1.70
CA LEU A 24 61.65 6.63 -0.38
C LEU A 24 62.24 8.04 -0.41
N VAL A 25 61.64 8.97 0.34
CA VAL A 25 62.23 10.27 0.64
C VAL A 25 62.18 10.45 2.15
N ALA A 26 63.34 10.81 2.74
CA ALA A 26 63.56 10.99 4.16
C ALA A 26 62.59 12.02 4.80
N PRO A 27 62.20 11.83 6.07
CA PRO A 27 61.24 12.73 6.70
C PRO A 27 61.89 14.05 7.13
N ALA A 28 61.52 15.12 6.47
CA ALA A 28 61.69 16.45 7.04
C ALA A 28 60.54 16.67 8.05
N PRO A 29 60.75 17.33 9.20
CA PRO A 29 59.69 17.60 10.14
C PRO A 29 58.69 18.59 9.50
N LEU A 30 57.59 18.09 9.03
CA LEU A 30 56.47 18.89 8.60
C LEU A 30 55.86 19.57 9.84
N GLN A 31 56.20 20.83 10.03
CA GLN A 31 55.41 21.71 10.88
C GLN A 31 53.98 21.73 10.28
N ALA A 32 53.08 21.08 11.00
CA ALA A 32 51.63 21.17 10.68
C ALA A 32 51.21 22.63 10.88
N GLN A 33 51.16 23.39 9.79
CA GLN A 33 50.47 24.65 9.78
C GLN A 33 48.98 24.36 9.96
N PRO A 34 48.30 24.96 10.96
CA PRO A 34 46.87 24.84 11.06
C PRO A 34 46.29 25.47 9.79
N LEU A 35 45.75 24.64 8.90
CA LEU A 35 44.91 25.09 7.80
C LEU A 35 43.68 25.73 8.42
N ALA A 36 43.74 27.06 8.62
CA ALA A 36 42.57 27.84 8.92
C ALA A 36 41.70 27.79 7.66
N CYS A 37 40.79 26.83 7.59
CA CYS A 37 39.75 26.82 6.60
C CYS A 37 38.78 27.97 6.90
N SER A 38 39.08 29.15 6.36
CA SER A 38 38.11 30.26 6.29
C SER A 38 37.16 30.05 5.09
N GLY A 39 36.57 28.86 5.01
CA GLY A 39 35.60 28.52 3.98
C GLY A 39 34.19 28.61 4.54
N THR A 40 33.32 29.27 3.85
CA THR A 40 31.89 29.24 4.12
C THR A 40 31.37 27.84 3.80
N LEU A 41 30.91 27.07 4.78
CA LEU A 41 30.24 25.80 4.55
C LEU A 41 28.84 26.13 4.00
N LEU A 42 28.66 25.98 2.69
CA LEU A 42 27.36 26.13 2.05
C LEU A 42 26.61 24.77 2.14
N GLN A 43 25.64 24.71 3.03
CA GLN A 43 24.74 23.55 3.13
C GLN A 43 23.52 23.83 2.23
N LEU A 44 23.49 23.24 1.05
CA LEU A 44 22.39 23.36 0.12
C LEU A 44 21.41 22.21 0.35
N GLN A 45 20.20 22.54 0.80
CA GLN A 45 19.12 21.58 0.92
C GLN A 45 18.14 21.81 -0.24
N VAL A 46 18.12 20.88 -1.19
CA VAL A 46 17.22 20.94 -2.34
C VAL A 46 16.00 20.06 -2.08
N GLN A 47 14.82 20.65 -2.00
CA GLN A 47 13.55 19.94 -1.99
C GLN A 47 12.88 20.11 -3.34
N GLN A 48 12.65 18.99 -4.03
CA GLN A 48 11.90 18.96 -5.27
C GLN A 48 10.53 18.35 -5.02
N GLN A 49 9.48 19.12 -5.22
CA GLN A 49 8.10 18.66 -5.19
C GLN A 49 7.64 18.38 -6.60
N GLY A 50 7.19 17.14 -6.84
CA GLY A 50 6.61 16.75 -8.12
C GLY A 50 5.17 16.27 -7.90
N THR A 51 4.27 16.62 -8.81
CA THR A 51 2.92 16.05 -8.89
C THR A 51 2.95 14.88 -9.87
N ALA A 52 2.69 13.65 -9.37
CA ALA A 52 2.47 12.49 -10.22
C ALA A 52 0.96 12.23 -10.34
N ALA A 53 0.48 11.99 -11.55
CA ALA A 53 -0.89 11.54 -11.75
C ALA A 53 -1.01 10.08 -11.29
N PHE A 54 -2.02 9.78 -10.48
CA PHE A 54 -2.31 8.42 -10.06
C PHE A 54 -2.96 7.66 -11.23
N ASP A 55 -2.40 6.51 -11.56
CA ASP A 55 -2.90 5.58 -12.59
C ASP A 55 -3.54 4.32 -12.00
N ARG A 56 -3.34 4.08 -10.69
CA ARG A 56 -3.84 2.92 -9.95
C ARG A 56 -4.41 3.33 -8.61
N PHE A 57 -5.42 2.60 -8.20
CA PHE A 57 -6.08 2.74 -6.92
C PHE A 57 -6.11 1.41 -6.20
N ARG A 58 -5.89 1.43 -4.90
CA ARG A 58 -6.15 0.28 -4.04
C ARG A 58 -7.60 0.35 -3.60
N PHE A 59 -8.31 -0.76 -3.69
CA PHE A 59 -9.68 -0.89 -3.21
C PHE A 59 -9.78 -1.93 -2.10
N GLU A 60 -10.80 -1.76 -1.27
CA GLU A 60 -11.21 -2.72 -0.25
C GLU A 60 -12.73 -2.84 -0.25
N LEU A 61 -13.23 -4.08 -0.43
CA LEU A 61 -14.63 -4.44 -0.46
C LEU A 61 -14.92 -5.38 0.70
N GLY A 62 -15.81 -4.98 1.60
CA GLY A 62 -16.32 -5.85 2.66
C GLY A 62 -17.47 -6.72 2.16
N LEU A 63 -17.50 -7.97 2.57
CA LEU A 63 -18.60 -8.90 2.33
C LEU A 63 -19.14 -9.39 3.66
N GLU A 64 -20.48 -9.43 3.75
CA GLU A 64 -21.18 -9.99 4.90
C GLU A 64 -22.29 -10.93 4.45
N ALA A 65 -22.52 -11.96 5.25
CA ALA A 65 -23.65 -12.86 5.12
C ALA A 65 -24.22 -13.14 6.51
N GLU A 66 -25.54 -13.28 6.60
CA GLU A 66 -26.25 -13.56 7.84
C GLU A 66 -27.19 -14.74 7.64
N ALA A 67 -27.19 -15.68 8.59
CA ALA A 67 -28.05 -16.86 8.54
C ALA A 67 -28.46 -17.31 9.96
N ALA A 68 -29.29 -18.34 10.03
CA ALA A 68 -29.71 -18.94 11.30
C ALA A 68 -28.59 -19.75 11.95
N SER A 69 -27.64 -20.26 11.17
CA SER A 69 -26.50 -21.05 11.64
C SER A 69 -25.19 -20.53 11.06
N GLN A 70 -24.10 -20.80 11.76
CA GLN A 70 -22.74 -20.43 11.32
C GLN A 70 -22.38 -21.07 9.98
N THR A 71 -22.72 -22.33 9.78
CA THR A 71 -22.44 -23.07 8.55
C THR A 71 -23.16 -22.41 7.36
N GLU A 72 -24.45 -22.08 7.49
CA GLU A 72 -25.19 -21.40 6.46
C GLU A 72 -24.64 -20.00 6.16
N ALA A 73 -24.24 -19.26 7.19
CA ALA A 73 -23.64 -17.94 7.02
C ALA A 73 -22.34 -18.01 6.21
N LEU A 74 -21.47 -19.00 6.53
CA LEU A 74 -20.24 -19.25 5.76
C LEU A 74 -20.51 -19.70 4.33
N ASP A 75 -21.49 -20.57 4.11
CA ASP A 75 -21.86 -21.03 2.76
C ASP A 75 -22.41 -19.90 1.90
N GLN A 76 -23.23 -19.03 2.48
CA GLN A 76 -23.73 -17.84 1.80
C GLN A 76 -22.58 -16.86 1.48
N LEU A 77 -21.68 -16.63 2.45
CA LEU A 77 -20.51 -15.79 2.24
C LEU A 77 -19.62 -16.32 1.11
N ASN A 78 -19.35 -17.62 1.08
CA ASN A 78 -18.54 -18.25 0.04
C ASN A 78 -19.18 -18.12 -1.36
N ARG A 79 -20.50 -18.25 -1.46
CA ARG A 79 -21.24 -18.03 -2.71
C ARG A 79 -21.13 -16.59 -3.19
N ARG A 80 -21.29 -15.61 -2.27
CA ARG A 80 -21.14 -14.18 -2.57
C ARG A 80 -19.70 -13.85 -2.99
N LEU A 81 -18.71 -14.44 -2.27
CA LEU A 81 -17.30 -14.27 -2.58
C LEU A 81 -16.96 -14.82 -3.98
N ALA A 82 -17.49 -15.97 -4.34
CA ALA A 82 -17.31 -16.54 -5.68
C ALA A 82 -17.92 -15.65 -6.78
N ALA A 83 -19.11 -15.08 -6.53
CA ALA A 83 -19.73 -14.14 -7.45
C ALA A 83 -18.91 -12.85 -7.59
N LEU A 84 -18.46 -12.28 -6.47
CA LEU A 84 -17.61 -11.08 -6.47
C LEU A 84 -16.30 -11.31 -7.22
N ARG A 85 -15.62 -12.43 -6.98
CA ARG A 85 -14.38 -12.79 -7.70
C ARG A 85 -14.55 -12.80 -9.21
N ARG A 86 -15.64 -13.39 -9.72
CA ARG A 86 -15.91 -13.46 -11.18
C ARG A 86 -16.04 -12.08 -11.80
N VAL A 87 -16.58 -11.12 -11.06
CA VAL A 87 -16.82 -9.76 -11.54
C VAL A 87 -15.60 -8.87 -11.36
N VAL A 88 -14.91 -8.98 -10.23
CA VAL A 88 -13.80 -8.10 -9.86
C VAL A 88 -12.46 -8.55 -10.46
N ALA A 89 -12.21 -9.86 -10.57
CA ALA A 89 -10.92 -10.36 -11.06
C ALA A 89 -10.51 -9.83 -12.44
N PRO A 90 -11.41 -9.71 -13.45
CA PRO A 90 -11.04 -9.16 -14.75
C PRO A 90 -10.76 -7.64 -14.74
N LEU A 91 -11.26 -6.92 -13.73
CA LEU A 91 -11.09 -5.47 -13.59
C LEU A 91 -9.86 -5.12 -12.73
N ALA A 92 -9.45 -6.03 -11.86
CA ALA A 92 -8.32 -5.83 -10.96
C ALA A 92 -6.98 -5.88 -11.70
N SER A 93 -6.05 -5.05 -11.23
CA SER A 93 -4.66 -5.03 -11.70
C SER A 93 -3.79 -5.87 -10.78
N GLY A 94 -3.75 -7.19 -11.00
CA GLY A 94 -2.96 -8.12 -10.19
C GLY A 94 -3.80 -9.03 -9.29
N ALA A 95 -3.13 -9.66 -8.31
CA ALA A 95 -3.77 -10.63 -7.43
C ALA A 95 -4.70 -9.96 -6.41
N LEU A 96 -5.83 -10.61 -6.12
CA LEU A 96 -6.74 -10.24 -5.05
C LEU A 96 -6.27 -10.86 -3.74
N THR A 97 -6.27 -10.08 -2.67
CA THR A 97 -6.00 -10.55 -1.31
C THR A 97 -7.33 -10.75 -0.58
N ILE A 98 -7.53 -11.93 -0.03
CA ILE A 98 -8.76 -12.30 0.67
C ILE A 98 -8.36 -12.98 1.97
N PRO A 99 -8.56 -12.35 3.13
CA PRO A 99 -8.31 -12.96 4.42
C PRO A 99 -9.32 -14.08 4.72
N ALA A 100 -8.98 -14.90 5.70
CA ALA A 100 -9.91 -15.91 6.20
C ALA A 100 -11.18 -15.24 6.75
N PRO A 101 -12.37 -15.80 6.51
CA PRO A 101 -13.61 -15.23 7.02
C PRO A 101 -13.67 -15.31 8.54
N SER A 102 -14.26 -14.29 9.16
CA SER A 102 -14.61 -14.28 10.59
C SER A 102 -16.09 -14.50 10.76
N THR A 103 -16.46 -15.16 11.85
CA THR A 103 -17.87 -15.37 12.22
C THR A 103 -18.14 -14.82 13.60
N TYR A 104 -19.32 -14.23 13.77
CA TYR A 104 -19.78 -13.72 15.06
C TYR A 104 -21.29 -13.81 15.16
N ARG A 105 -21.76 -13.91 16.40
CA ARG A 105 -23.17 -13.98 16.73
C ARG A 105 -23.73 -12.58 16.97
N SER A 106 -24.87 -12.28 16.40
CA SER A 106 -25.60 -11.01 16.57
C SER A 106 -27.06 -11.26 16.99
N GLY A 107 -27.63 -10.33 17.73
CA GLY A 107 -29.01 -10.45 18.25
C GLY A 107 -29.09 -11.23 19.56
N GLY A 108 -30.30 -11.45 20.02
CA GLY A 108 -30.63 -12.06 21.31
C GLY A 108 -31.24 -11.06 22.30
N GLY A 109 -32.00 -11.57 23.26
CA GLY A 109 -32.72 -10.74 24.23
C GLY A 109 -33.73 -9.80 23.58
N SER A 110 -33.68 -8.52 23.93
CA SER A 110 -34.55 -7.46 23.38
C SER A 110 -34.23 -7.10 21.92
N SER A 111 -33.11 -7.55 21.38
CA SER A 111 -32.63 -7.20 20.01
C SER A 111 -33.14 -8.15 18.92
N GLY A 112 -34.04 -9.07 19.25
CA GLY A 112 -34.62 -10.01 18.29
C GLY A 112 -33.95 -11.39 18.27
N PRO A 113 -34.22 -12.22 17.24
CA PRO A 113 -33.68 -13.58 17.16
C PRO A 113 -32.15 -13.56 16.99
N VAL A 114 -31.50 -14.53 17.60
CA VAL A 114 -30.06 -14.74 17.43
C VAL A 114 -29.77 -15.10 15.97
N ARG A 115 -28.80 -14.43 15.37
CA ARG A 115 -28.33 -14.71 14.02
C ARG A 115 -26.82 -14.84 14.01
N GLU A 116 -26.33 -15.68 13.13
CA GLU A 116 -24.90 -15.85 12.89
C GLU A 116 -24.50 -15.01 11.67
N ARG A 117 -23.43 -14.23 11.82
CA ARG A 117 -22.87 -13.43 10.73
C ARG A 117 -21.50 -13.96 10.37
N ALA A 118 -21.23 -14.00 9.08
CA ALA A 118 -19.90 -14.26 8.54
C ALA A 118 -19.46 -13.05 7.70
N SER A 119 -18.21 -12.63 7.88
CA SER A 119 -17.65 -11.48 7.16
C SER A 119 -16.23 -11.76 6.67
N THR A 120 -15.88 -11.16 5.54
CA THR A 120 -14.52 -11.12 5.00
C THR A 120 -14.34 -9.85 4.18
N SER A 121 -13.12 -9.55 3.79
CA SER A 121 -12.83 -8.46 2.84
C SER A 121 -12.12 -8.98 1.59
N VAL A 122 -12.20 -8.22 0.52
CA VAL A 122 -11.45 -8.43 -0.71
C VAL A 122 -10.73 -7.15 -1.04
N SER A 123 -9.41 -7.21 -1.08
CA SER A 123 -8.58 -6.06 -1.43
C SER A 123 -7.74 -6.34 -2.67
N GLY A 124 -7.44 -5.29 -3.42
CA GLY A 124 -6.65 -5.37 -4.64
C GLY A 124 -6.31 -4.00 -5.18
N GLN A 125 -5.80 -3.99 -6.40
CA GLN A 125 -5.54 -2.77 -7.15
C GLN A 125 -6.40 -2.73 -8.41
N VAL A 126 -6.76 -1.54 -8.83
CA VAL A 126 -7.50 -1.28 -10.06
C VAL A 126 -6.87 -0.10 -10.80
N SER A 127 -6.84 -0.17 -12.13
CA SER A 127 -6.42 0.96 -12.96
C SER A 127 -7.48 2.06 -12.96
N LYS A 128 -7.06 3.28 -13.23
CA LYS A 128 -7.99 4.42 -13.38
C LYS A 128 -9.08 4.15 -14.41
N ALA A 129 -8.76 3.46 -15.51
CA ALA A 129 -9.70 3.12 -16.57
C ALA A 129 -10.82 2.16 -16.11
N ASN A 130 -10.50 1.22 -15.19
CA ASN A 130 -11.44 0.22 -14.70
C ASN A 130 -12.12 0.62 -13.37
N TYR A 131 -11.77 1.76 -12.80
CA TYR A 131 -12.23 2.21 -11.49
C TYR A 131 -13.76 2.30 -11.41
N ASP A 132 -14.38 3.04 -12.34
CA ASP A 132 -15.85 3.23 -12.35
C ASP A 132 -16.59 1.92 -12.62
N ALA A 133 -16.05 1.07 -13.51
CA ALA A 133 -16.60 -0.24 -13.80
C ALA A 133 -16.58 -1.15 -12.55
N LEU A 134 -15.51 -1.10 -11.76
CA LEU A 134 -15.40 -1.87 -10.52
C LEU A 134 -16.43 -1.42 -9.49
N ILE A 135 -16.60 -0.11 -9.27
CA ILE A 135 -17.59 0.43 -8.33
C ILE A 135 -19.00 -0.01 -8.73
N GLN A 136 -19.36 0.14 -10.00
CA GLN A 136 -20.68 -0.25 -10.50
C GLN A 136 -20.93 -1.74 -10.38
N ALA A 137 -19.91 -2.55 -10.68
CA ALA A 137 -19.99 -4.00 -10.61
C ALA A 137 -20.12 -4.50 -9.16
N ALA A 138 -19.33 -3.94 -8.23
CA ALA A 138 -19.40 -4.26 -6.81
C ALA A 138 -20.74 -3.82 -6.18
N GLY A 139 -21.23 -2.62 -6.51
CA GLY A 139 -22.48 -2.08 -5.98
C GLY A 139 -23.75 -2.85 -6.39
N ARG A 140 -23.68 -3.68 -7.44
CA ARG A 140 -24.80 -4.54 -7.86
C ARG A 140 -24.90 -5.85 -7.08
N LEU A 141 -23.88 -6.19 -6.32
CA LEU A 141 -23.84 -7.46 -5.60
C LEU A 141 -24.41 -7.30 -4.19
N PRO A 142 -25.34 -8.17 -3.75
CA PRO A 142 -25.93 -8.08 -2.42
C PRO A 142 -24.89 -8.44 -1.33
N GLY A 143 -24.87 -7.64 -0.26
CA GLY A 143 -23.96 -7.86 0.88
C GLY A 143 -22.53 -7.47 0.63
N VAL A 144 -22.25 -6.70 -0.42
CA VAL A 144 -20.96 -6.09 -0.69
C VAL A 144 -21.01 -4.63 -0.25
N ASN A 145 -20.05 -4.25 0.59
CA ASN A 145 -19.87 -2.89 1.07
C ASN A 145 -18.52 -2.34 0.62
N LEU A 146 -18.54 -1.15 0.05
CA LEU A 146 -17.34 -0.45 -0.33
C LEU A 146 -16.73 0.19 0.92
N GLN A 147 -15.53 -0.26 1.35
CA GLN A 147 -14.88 0.23 2.56
C GLN A 147 -13.91 1.37 2.30
N GLY A 148 -13.28 1.41 1.13
CA GLY A 148 -12.40 2.51 0.78
C GLY A 148 -11.64 2.35 -0.52
N PHE A 149 -11.17 3.51 -1.02
CA PHE A 149 -10.19 3.62 -2.09
C PHE A 149 -9.06 4.52 -1.64
N THR A 150 -7.84 4.09 -1.90
CA THR A 150 -6.63 4.91 -1.71
C THR A 150 -5.80 4.89 -3.00
N ALA A 151 -5.26 6.05 -3.33
CA ALA A 151 -4.37 6.24 -4.46
C ALA A 151 -2.92 6.03 -4.06
#